data_0401fe80079785ec9d0b6311054ef459
#
_entry.id   0401fe80079785ec9d0b6311054ef459
#
_cell.length_a   1.000
_cell.length_b   1.000
_cell.length_c   1.000
_cell.angle_alpha   90.00
_cell.angle_beta   90.00
_cell.angle_gamma   90.00
#
_symmetry.space_group_name_H-M   'P 1'
#
loop_
_entity.id
_entity.type
_entity.pdbx_description
1 polymer ?
#
loop_
_entity_poly.entity_id
_entity_poly.type
_entity_poly.pdbx_seq_one_letter_code
_entity_poly.pdbx_strand_id
1 'polypeptide(L)'
;MLKIGFFADGPWAHKSLEKIIENDDFQIMYIVVRYDSVDKVLVEYAKRLGVPLFKHRNVNSGDFIQMIKKFDIDINVSMSFNQILKKEIREIAPLGFINCHAGALPFYRGRNILNWVLINGEKEFGVTVHYVDDGIDTGDIILQQMVEISPDDRYGDLLEKAYIACADTLYKALCQLKQGTAKRIPQNTIHSTGFYCSRRVMGDEYIDWSWDSERIYNFVRGIAIPGPGARTFFKGEEYIIDKVELINDMPCYIDKVGNIVGKSTSGIVVKTGSNAILVTRVLNADTKEACAMNGFYIGNRFFADKHICPPPEHL
;
A
#
# COMPACT_ATOMS: atom_id res chain seq x y z
N MET A 1 22.10 -24.91 -0.47
CA MET A 1 21.49 -23.86 -1.29
C MET A 1 19.99 -24.04 -1.21
N LEU A 2 19.19 -22.98 -0.93
CA LEU A 2 17.72 -23.04 -0.85
C LEU A 2 17.14 -22.74 -2.25
N LYS A 3 16.36 -23.64 -2.80
CA LYS A 3 15.76 -23.55 -4.13
C LYS A 3 14.38 -22.94 -4.05
N ILE A 4 14.15 -21.84 -4.78
CA ILE A 4 12.98 -20.96 -4.63
C ILE A 4 12.18 -20.87 -5.93
N GLY A 5 10.88 -21.13 -5.86
CA GLY A 5 9.90 -20.70 -6.86
C GLY A 5 9.39 -19.30 -6.50
N PHE A 6 9.43 -18.33 -7.41
CA PHE A 6 9.14 -16.94 -7.11
C PHE A 6 7.92 -16.41 -7.87
N PHE A 7 6.82 -16.15 -7.16
CA PHE A 7 5.55 -15.60 -7.66
C PHE A 7 5.52 -14.10 -7.37
N ALA A 8 5.56 -13.25 -8.40
CA ALA A 8 6.05 -11.92 -8.22
C ALA A 8 5.43 -10.87 -9.14
N ASP A 9 5.35 -9.62 -8.66
CA ASP A 9 4.94 -8.45 -9.46
C ASP A 9 5.49 -7.15 -8.86
N GLY A 10 5.91 -6.23 -9.76
CA GLY A 10 6.23 -4.85 -9.44
C GLY A 10 7.48 -4.61 -8.60
N PRO A 11 7.68 -3.35 -8.16
CA PRO A 11 8.89 -2.92 -7.43
C PRO A 11 9.16 -3.71 -6.14
N TRP A 12 8.12 -4.21 -5.47
CA TRP A 12 8.22 -5.10 -4.31
C TRP A 12 9.06 -6.34 -4.62
N ALA A 13 8.74 -6.97 -5.75
CA ALA A 13 9.40 -8.16 -6.22
C ALA A 13 10.81 -7.87 -6.76
N HIS A 14 10.99 -6.74 -7.46
CA HIS A 14 12.29 -6.34 -8.01
C HIS A 14 13.32 -6.24 -6.90
N LYS A 15 13.03 -5.45 -5.85
CA LYS A 15 13.95 -5.25 -4.71
C LYS A 15 14.23 -6.53 -3.94
N SER A 16 13.19 -7.37 -3.77
CA SER A 16 13.34 -8.65 -3.08
C SER A 16 14.20 -9.63 -3.88
N LEU A 17 13.96 -9.73 -5.19
CA LEU A 17 14.72 -10.61 -6.08
C LEU A 17 16.19 -10.19 -6.16
N GLU A 18 16.44 -8.86 -6.34
CA GLU A 18 17.77 -8.28 -6.36
C GLU A 18 18.60 -8.73 -5.15
N LYS A 19 18.02 -8.61 -3.95
CA LYS A 19 18.67 -9.00 -2.71
C LYS A 19 18.87 -10.51 -2.56
N ILE A 20 17.92 -11.31 -3.02
CA ILE A 20 18.02 -12.79 -2.93
C ILE A 20 19.13 -13.32 -3.83
N ILE A 21 19.26 -12.81 -5.06
CA ILE A 21 20.23 -13.32 -6.04
C ILE A 21 21.67 -12.88 -5.79
N GLU A 22 21.90 -11.92 -4.89
CA GLU A 22 23.24 -11.51 -4.45
C GLU A 22 23.90 -12.55 -3.53
N ASN A 23 23.16 -13.55 -3.05
CA ASN A 23 23.65 -14.55 -2.13
C ASN A 23 23.57 -15.96 -2.76
N ASP A 24 24.70 -16.59 -2.95
CA ASP A 24 24.84 -17.96 -3.50
C ASP A 24 24.14 -19.05 -2.68
N ASP A 25 23.67 -18.72 -1.47
CA ASP A 25 22.88 -19.59 -0.64
C ASP A 25 21.46 -19.81 -1.16
N PHE A 26 21.00 -18.99 -2.10
CA PHE A 26 19.68 -19.05 -2.70
C PHE A 26 19.75 -19.26 -4.21
N GLN A 27 18.82 -20.06 -4.72
CA GLN A 27 18.68 -20.31 -6.16
C GLN A 27 17.23 -20.12 -6.59
N ILE A 28 16.99 -19.18 -7.52
CA ILE A 28 15.70 -19.06 -8.17
C ILE A 28 15.60 -20.17 -9.21
N MET A 29 14.55 -20.98 -9.12
CA MET A 29 14.31 -22.10 -10.04
C MET A 29 13.35 -21.72 -11.16
N TYR A 30 12.41 -20.84 -10.90
CA TYR A 30 11.50 -20.22 -11.87
C TYR A 30 10.87 -18.95 -11.31
N ILE A 31 10.37 -18.11 -12.22
CA ILE A 31 9.60 -16.92 -11.86
C ILE A 31 8.19 -17.04 -12.45
N VAL A 32 7.17 -16.72 -11.66
CA VAL A 32 5.77 -16.67 -12.10
C VAL A 32 5.29 -15.23 -12.00
N VAL A 33 4.91 -14.65 -13.13
CA VAL A 33 4.41 -13.28 -13.21
C VAL A 33 2.90 -13.24 -13.40
N ARG A 34 2.30 -12.09 -13.20
CA ARG A 34 0.87 -11.90 -13.42
C ARG A 34 0.49 -12.19 -14.88
N TYR A 35 -0.68 -12.79 -15.05
CA TYR A 35 -1.22 -13.09 -16.38
C TYR A 35 -1.74 -11.84 -17.10
N ASP A 36 -2.41 -10.96 -16.36
CA ASP A 36 -3.09 -9.76 -16.85
C ASP A 36 -2.13 -8.58 -17.16
N SER A 37 -0.99 -8.56 -16.49
CA SER A 37 0.03 -7.50 -16.67
C SER A 37 1.42 -8.09 -16.43
N VAL A 38 2.11 -8.43 -17.51
CA VAL A 38 3.45 -9.04 -17.42
C VAL A 38 4.48 -7.97 -17.06
N ASP A 39 5.17 -8.17 -15.95
CA ASP A 39 6.24 -7.30 -15.49
C ASP A 39 7.51 -7.49 -16.34
N LYS A 40 7.88 -6.46 -17.08
CA LYS A 40 9.04 -6.49 -17.99
C LYS A 40 10.38 -6.62 -17.27
N VAL A 41 10.49 -6.09 -16.05
CA VAL A 41 11.71 -6.17 -15.25
C VAL A 41 11.94 -7.60 -14.80
N LEU A 42 10.88 -8.31 -14.37
CA LEU A 42 10.97 -9.73 -14.02
C LEU A 42 11.27 -10.63 -15.23
N VAL A 43 10.82 -10.26 -16.42
CA VAL A 43 11.21 -10.94 -17.68
C VAL A 43 12.72 -10.84 -17.90
N GLU A 44 13.31 -9.65 -17.72
CA GLU A 44 14.76 -9.48 -17.87
C GLU A 44 15.54 -10.21 -16.76
N TYR A 45 15.05 -10.25 -15.54
CA TYR A 45 15.64 -11.08 -14.47
C TYR A 45 15.64 -12.56 -14.84
N ALA A 46 14.51 -13.10 -15.32
CA ALA A 46 14.41 -14.50 -15.73
C ALA A 46 15.44 -14.86 -16.84
N LYS A 47 15.58 -13.98 -17.84
CA LYS A 47 16.60 -14.14 -18.90
C LYS A 47 18.03 -14.12 -18.35
N ARG A 48 18.34 -13.14 -17.48
CA ARG A 48 19.66 -12.99 -16.88
C ARG A 48 20.05 -14.18 -16.02
N LEU A 49 19.09 -14.74 -15.30
CA LEU A 49 19.28 -15.90 -14.44
C LEU A 49 19.22 -17.25 -15.21
N GLY A 50 18.78 -17.25 -16.48
CA GLY A 50 18.61 -18.46 -17.28
C GLY A 50 17.49 -19.36 -16.74
N VAL A 51 16.48 -18.81 -16.08
CA VAL A 51 15.38 -19.57 -15.47
C VAL A 51 14.06 -19.40 -16.23
N PRO A 52 13.17 -20.40 -16.21
CA PRO A 52 11.86 -20.29 -16.81
C PRO A 52 11.02 -19.16 -16.19
N LEU A 53 10.30 -18.43 -17.07
CA LEU A 53 9.30 -17.48 -16.65
C LEU A 53 7.93 -17.99 -17.09
N PHE A 54 7.03 -18.09 -16.12
CA PHE A 54 5.66 -18.52 -16.35
C PHE A 54 4.67 -17.38 -16.17
N LYS A 55 3.65 -17.38 -17.02
CA LYS A 55 2.41 -16.61 -16.81
C LYS A 55 1.23 -17.55 -17.02
N HIS A 56 0.33 -17.59 -16.05
CA HIS A 56 -0.80 -18.48 -16.15
C HIS A 56 -2.09 -17.84 -15.64
N ARG A 57 -3.20 -18.03 -16.39
CA ARG A 57 -4.50 -17.45 -16.04
C ARG A 57 -5.02 -17.94 -14.70
N ASN A 58 -4.72 -19.19 -14.35
CA ASN A 58 -5.11 -19.80 -13.07
C ASN A 58 -3.97 -20.69 -12.56
N VAL A 59 -3.15 -20.19 -11.65
CA VAL A 59 -2.03 -20.94 -11.07
C VAL A 59 -2.45 -22.15 -10.23
N ASN A 60 -3.74 -22.29 -9.94
CA ASN A 60 -4.28 -23.42 -9.20
C ASN A 60 -4.78 -24.55 -10.16
N SER A 61 -4.63 -24.40 -11.46
CA SER A 61 -5.04 -25.43 -12.41
C SER A 61 -4.08 -26.62 -12.40
N GLY A 62 -4.62 -27.81 -12.68
CA GLY A 62 -3.84 -29.05 -12.65
C GLY A 62 -2.66 -29.04 -13.63
N ASP A 63 -2.84 -28.45 -14.83
CA ASP A 63 -1.80 -28.31 -15.85
C ASP A 63 -0.64 -27.42 -15.38
N PHE A 64 -0.93 -26.28 -14.74
CA PHE A 64 0.10 -25.41 -14.17
C PHE A 64 0.83 -26.11 -13.01
N ILE A 65 0.10 -26.73 -12.10
CA ILE A 65 0.66 -27.49 -10.98
C ILE A 65 1.60 -28.60 -11.48
N GLN A 66 1.19 -29.37 -12.49
CA GLN A 66 2.04 -30.41 -13.07
C GLN A 66 3.27 -29.84 -13.77
N MET A 67 3.17 -28.63 -14.33
CA MET A 67 4.30 -27.95 -14.95
C MET A 67 5.36 -27.58 -13.92
N ILE A 68 4.98 -26.94 -12.80
CA ILE A 68 5.93 -26.48 -11.77
C ILE A 68 6.43 -27.60 -10.86
N LYS A 69 5.69 -28.69 -10.70
CA LYS A 69 6.14 -29.90 -9.97
C LYS A 69 7.39 -30.59 -10.58
N LYS A 70 7.74 -30.26 -11.82
CA LYS A 70 8.95 -30.78 -12.48
C LYS A 70 10.23 -30.14 -11.93
N PHE A 71 10.10 -29.03 -11.21
CA PHE A 71 11.24 -28.35 -10.60
C PHE A 71 11.43 -28.85 -9.18
N ASP A 72 12.68 -29.17 -8.85
CA ASP A 72 13.10 -29.52 -7.50
C ASP A 72 13.27 -28.23 -6.71
N ILE A 73 12.24 -27.86 -5.94
CA ILE A 73 12.19 -26.64 -5.13
C ILE A 73 12.00 -26.94 -3.66
N ASP A 74 12.57 -26.12 -2.80
CA ASP A 74 12.40 -26.23 -1.35
C ASP A 74 11.21 -25.40 -0.85
N ILE A 75 10.97 -24.23 -1.47
CA ILE A 75 9.95 -23.27 -1.03
C ILE A 75 9.42 -22.45 -2.19
N ASN A 76 8.15 -22.03 -2.13
CA ASN A 76 7.60 -20.98 -2.95
C ASN A 76 7.47 -19.66 -2.19
N VAL A 77 7.73 -18.54 -2.85
CA VAL A 77 7.61 -17.19 -2.31
C VAL A 77 6.61 -16.39 -3.12
N SER A 78 5.68 -15.72 -2.46
CA SER A 78 4.80 -14.70 -3.04
C SER A 78 5.28 -13.32 -2.66
N MET A 79 5.37 -12.43 -3.65
CA MET A 79 5.65 -11.01 -3.45
C MET A 79 4.77 -10.18 -4.37
N SER A 80 3.72 -9.58 -3.83
CA SER A 80 2.75 -8.75 -4.60
C SER A 80 2.02 -9.52 -5.71
N PHE A 81 1.86 -10.84 -5.60
CA PHE A 81 1.16 -11.66 -6.58
C PHE A 81 -0.36 -11.56 -6.41
N ASN A 82 -1.11 -11.55 -7.53
CA ASN A 82 -2.53 -11.18 -7.52
C ASN A 82 -3.53 -12.35 -7.51
N GLN A 83 -3.07 -13.61 -7.48
CA GLN A 83 -3.96 -14.78 -7.43
C GLN A 83 -3.93 -15.43 -6.04
N ILE A 84 -5.09 -15.92 -5.61
CA ILE A 84 -5.21 -16.73 -4.39
C ILE A 84 -4.55 -18.09 -4.63
N LEU A 85 -3.76 -18.53 -3.67
CA LEU A 85 -2.99 -19.77 -3.72
C LEU A 85 -3.72 -20.86 -2.92
N LYS A 86 -4.31 -21.83 -3.62
CA LYS A 86 -5.04 -22.93 -3.01
C LYS A 86 -4.10 -24.00 -2.45
N LYS A 87 -4.66 -24.97 -1.69
CA LYS A 87 -3.91 -26.02 -0.99
C LYS A 87 -2.93 -26.76 -1.90
N GLU A 88 -3.37 -27.19 -3.07
CA GLU A 88 -2.58 -28.04 -3.98
C GLU A 88 -1.29 -27.37 -4.45
N ILE A 89 -1.31 -26.06 -4.73
CA ILE A 89 -0.11 -25.33 -5.15
C ILE A 89 0.77 -24.97 -3.96
N ARG A 90 0.20 -24.76 -2.78
CA ARG A 90 0.96 -24.44 -1.56
C ARG A 90 1.78 -25.61 -1.04
N GLU A 91 1.32 -26.85 -1.28
CA GLU A 91 1.92 -28.09 -0.81
C GLU A 91 2.94 -28.69 -1.81
N ILE A 92 3.27 -28.00 -2.91
CA ILE A 92 4.24 -28.51 -3.89
C ILE A 92 5.66 -28.57 -3.29
N ALA A 93 6.04 -27.53 -2.56
CA ALA A 93 7.38 -27.41 -1.96
C ALA A 93 7.38 -27.93 -0.52
N PRO A 94 8.45 -28.66 -0.09
CA PRO A 94 8.53 -29.21 1.26
C PRO A 94 8.40 -28.19 2.40
N LEU A 95 8.95 -26.98 2.22
CA LEU A 95 8.83 -25.88 3.18
C LEU A 95 7.56 -25.04 2.97
N GLY A 96 6.73 -25.40 1.98
CA GLY A 96 5.46 -24.77 1.70
C GLY A 96 5.56 -23.50 0.87
N PHE A 97 4.65 -22.58 1.14
CA PHE A 97 4.51 -21.31 0.46
C PHE A 97 4.51 -20.17 1.47
N ILE A 98 5.33 -19.14 1.26
CA ILE A 98 5.37 -17.96 2.11
C ILE A 98 4.99 -16.70 1.31
N ASN A 99 4.48 -15.70 2.02
CA ASN A 99 4.18 -14.37 1.47
C ASN A 99 4.84 -13.29 2.31
N CYS A 100 5.30 -12.22 1.67
CA CYS A 100 5.72 -11.02 2.35
C CYS A 100 4.64 -9.94 2.19
N HIS A 101 4.13 -9.49 3.32
CA HIS A 101 3.01 -8.57 3.44
C HIS A 101 3.44 -7.29 4.15
N ALA A 102 3.13 -6.11 3.59
CA ALA A 102 3.45 -4.82 4.19
C ALA A 102 2.39 -4.40 5.23
N GLY A 103 2.18 -5.25 6.24
CA GLY A 103 1.25 -5.06 7.34
C GLY A 103 1.73 -5.74 8.61
N ALA A 104 1.41 -5.17 9.78
CA ALA A 104 1.70 -5.73 11.10
C ALA A 104 0.67 -6.81 11.46
N LEU A 105 0.81 -8.04 10.92
CA LEU A 105 -0.10 -9.13 11.20
C LEU A 105 -0.14 -9.48 12.70
N PRO A 106 -1.31 -9.80 13.24
CA PRO A 106 -2.61 -10.09 12.65
C PRO A 106 -3.46 -8.87 12.30
N PHE A 107 -2.97 -7.68 12.51
CA PHE A 107 -3.63 -6.43 12.12
C PHE A 107 -3.21 -6.05 10.70
N TYR A 108 -3.95 -5.14 10.07
CA TYR A 108 -3.63 -4.68 8.73
C TYR A 108 -3.46 -5.82 7.71
N ARG A 109 -4.31 -6.88 7.77
CA ARG A 109 -4.46 -7.86 6.70
C ARG A 109 -5.14 -7.22 5.49
N GLY A 110 -5.00 -7.78 4.30
CA GLY A 110 -5.77 -7.39 3.13
C GLY A 110 -5.06 -6.42 2.18
N ARG A 111 -5.68 -5.28 1.85
CA ARG A 111 -5.22 -4.44 0.75
C ARG A 111 -5.05 -2.97 1.13
N ASN A 112 -4.23 -2.26 0.31
CA ASN A 112 -3.96 -0.84 0.48
C ASN A 112 -3.43 -0.47 1.88
N ILE A 113 -2.65 -1.34 2.48
CA ILE A 113 -2.23 -1.27 3.88
C ILE A 113 -1.52 0.06 4.18
N LEU A 114 -0.55 0.46 3.37
CA LEU A 114 0.20 1.69 3.60
C LEU A 114 -0.68 2.95 3.54
N ASN A 115 -1.74 2.94 2.71
CA ASN A 115 -2.72 4.01 2.73
C ASN A 115 -3.46 4.04 4.09
N TRP A 116 -3.97 2.88 4.52
CA TRP A 116 -4.74 2.79 5.77
C TRP A 116 -3.91 3.11 7.00
N VAL A 117 -2.66 2.69 7.03
CA VAL A 117 -1.72 3.02 8.11
C VAL A 117 -1.56 4.54 8.26
N LEU A 118 -1.35 5.26 7.14
CA LEU A 118 -1.27 6.73 7.16
C LEU A 118 -2.60 7.39 7.51
N ILE A 119 -3.72 6.92 6.93
CA ILE A 119 -5.07 7.44 7.22
C ILE A 119 -5.40 7.29 8.70
N ASN A 120 -4.98 6.19 9.33
CA ASN A 120 -5.18 5.93 10.75
C ASN A 120 -4.19 6.70 11.67
N GLY A 121 -3.22 7.42 11.10
CA GLY A 121 -2.26 8.20 11.86
C GLY A 121 -1.24 7.36 12.63
N GLU A 122 -0.98 6.14 12.18
CA GLU A 122 0.02 5.27 12.80
C GLU A 122 1.41 5.91 12.77
N LYS A 123 2.23 5.55 13.75
CA LYS A 123 3.62 6.05 13.87
C LYS A 123 4.64 5.05 13.32
N GLU A 124 4.20 3.85 13.03
CA GLU A 124 4.98 2.79 12.42
C GLU A 124 4.08 1.87 11.58
N PHE A 125 4.66 1.16 10.63
CA PHE A 125 3.98 0.08 9.90
C PHE A 125 4.78 -1.20 10.01
N GLY A 126 4.10 -2.33 9.93
CA GLY A 126 4.76 -3.63 9.95
C GLY A 126 5.02 -4.18 8.56
N VAL A 127 6.08 -4.98 8.45
CA VAL A 127 6.32 -5.90 7.33
C VAL A 127 6.37 -7.30 7.91
N THR A 128 5.56 -8.20 7.40
CA THR A 128 5.44 -9.58 7.91
C THR A 128 5.67 -10.59 6.81
N VAL A 129 6.61 -11.52 7.04
CA VAL A 129 6.72 -12.75 6.26
C VAL A 129 5.98 -13.85 7.00
N HIS A 130 5.04 -14.50 6.33
CA HIS A 130 4.17 -15.52 6.91
C HIS A 130 3.95 -16.66 5.93
N TYR A 131 3.55 -17.83 6.44
CA TYR A 131 3.10 -18.94 5.61
C TYR A 131 1.76 -18.61 4.96
N VAL A 132 1.53 -19.09 3.75
CA VAL A 132 0.25 -18.97 3.07
C VAL A 132 -0.64 -20.15 3.49
N ASP A 133 -1.80 -19.85 4.04
CA ASP A 133 -2.85 -20.81 4.43
C ASP A 133 -4.14 -20.61 3.62
N ASP A 134 -5.27 -21.11 4.11
CA ASP A 134 -6.56 -20.99 3.41
C ASP A 134 -7.19 -19.59 3.51
N GLY A 135 -6.75 -18.78 4.46
CA GLY A 135 -7.23 -17.40 4.63
C GLY A 135 -6.39 -16.38 3.87
N ILE A 136 -6.80 -15.12 3.96
CA ILE A 136 -6.03 -14.00 3.41
C ILE A 136 -5.16 -13.45 4.54
N ASP A 137 -3.84 -13.56 4.40
CA ASP A 137 -2.83 -13.07 5.35
C ASP A 137 -3.01 -13.62 6.78
N THR A 138 -3.49 -14.87 6.93
CA THR A 138 -3.83 -15.51 8.22
C THR A 138 -2.81 -16.52 8.71
N GLY A 139 -1.91 -16.98 7.85
CA GLY A 139 -0.93 -18.01 8.16
C GLY A 139 0.09 -17.61 9.23
N ASP A 140 0.76 -18.61 9.80
CA ASP A 140 1.75 -18.41 10.86
C ASP A 140 2.87 -17.45 10.45
N ILE A 141 3.21 -16.53 11.33
CA ILE A 141 4.28 -15.56 11.13
C ILE A 141 5.64 -16.24 11.28
N ILE A 142 6.54 -15.96 10.34
CA ILE A 142 7.96 -16.36 10.40
C ILE A 142 8.77 -15.22 10.99
N LEU A 143 8.60 -14.02 10.44
CA LEU A 143 9.33 -12.83 10.86
C LEU A 143 8.45 -11.59 10.65
N GLN A 144 8.50 -10.67 11.60
CA GLN A 144 7.87 -9.36 11.48
C GLN A 144 8.87 -8.28 11.86
N GLN A 145 8.89 -7.19 11.11
CA GLN A 145 9.69 -6.00 11.35
C GLN A 145 8.79 -4.78 11.36
N MET A 146 8.97 -3.89 12.34
CA MET A 146 8.33 -2.58 12.38
C MET A 146 9.22 -1.54 11.72
N VAL A 147 8.61 -0.57 11.03
CA VAL A 147 9.27 0.51 10.30
C VAL A 147 8.64 1.83 10.70
N GLU A 148 9.43 2.78 11.14
CA GLU A 148 8.99 4.10 11.60
C GLU A 148 8.39 4.94 10.46
N ILE A 149 7.30 5.64 10.77
CA ILE A 149 6.64 6.64 9.92
C ILE A 149 6.99 8.02 10.46
N SER A 150 7.73 8.79 9.67
CA SER A 150 8.03 10.18 10.00
C SER A 150 6.77 11.06 9.88
N PRO A 151 6.66 12.15 10.64
CA PRO A 151 5.52 13.05 10.56
C PRO A 151 5.23 13.54 9.14
N ASP A 152 6.27 13.80 8.36
CA ASP A 152 6.16 14.32 6.99
C ASP A 152 6.00 13.23 5.92
N ASP A 153 6.08 11.95 6.29
CA ASP A 153 5.92 10.86 5.33
C ASP A 153 4.54 10.87 4.68
N ARG A 154 4.54 10.76 3.37
CA ARG A 154 3.38 10.61 2.52
C ARG A 154 3.33 9.20 1.93
N TYR A 155 2.29 8.88 1.21
CA TYR A 155 2.12 7.54 0.62
C TYR A 155 3.31 7.10 -0.25
N GLY A 156 3.85 8.00 -1.08
CA GLY A 156 5.03 7.70 -1.90
C GLY A 156 6.27 7.35 -1.06
N ASP A 157 6.51 8.08 0.03
CA ASP A 157 7.63 7.83 0.94
C ASP A 157 7.51 6.47 1.62
N LEU A 158 6.29 6.11 2.06
CA LEU A 158 6.03 4.80 2.64
C LEU A 158 6.21 3.65 1.64
N LEU A 159 5.86 3.85 0.36
CA LEU A 159 6.12 2.85 -0.68
C LEU A 159 7.60 2.53 -0.78
N GLU A 160 8.46 3.56 -0.86
CA GLU A 160 9.91 3.36 -0.96
C GLU A 160 10.48 2.67 0.29
N LYS A 161 10.08 3.12 1.49
CA LYS A 161 10.45 2.45 2.76
C LYS A 161 10.00 0.99 2.78
N ALA A 162 8.79 0.71 2.32
CA ALA A 162 8.22 -0.63 2.32
C ALA A 162 8.88 -1.57 1.30
N TYR A 163 9.26 -1.09 0.12
CA TYR A 163 10.02 -1.89 -0.85
C TYR A 163 11.32 -2.41 -0.25
N ILE A 164 12.06 -1.55 0.44
CA ILE A 164 13.33 -1.91 1.11
C ILE A 164 13.06 -2.86 2.29
N ALA A 165 12.12 -2.51 3.16
CA ALA A 165 11.82 -3.30 4.34
C ALA A 165 11.28 -4.71 3.99
N CYS A 166 10.45 -4.82 2.94
CA CYS A 166 9.97 -6.12 2.46
C CYS A 166 11.11 -6.99 1.92
N ALA A 167 12.02 -6.42 1.13
CA ALA A 167 13.19 -7.13 0.63
C ALA A 167 14.07 -7.63 1.77
N ASP A 168 14.34 -6.79 2.77
CA ASP A 168 15.15 -7.13 3.94
C ASP A 168 14.49 -8.19 4.82
N THR A 169 13.20 -8.05 5.09
CA THR A 169 12.47 -8.98 5.96
C THR A 169 12.32 -10.34 5.30
N LEU A 170 12.02 -10.37 3.98
CA LEU A 170 11.94 -11.61 3.22
C LEU A 170 13.30 -12.33 3.19
N TYR A 171 14.38 -11.60 2.90
CA TYR A 171 15.73 -12.15 2.89
C TYR A 171 16.10 -12.79 4.25
N LYS A 172 15.86 -12.06 5.35
CA LYS A 172 16.11 -12.59 6.71
C LYS A 172 15.27 -13.84 7.01
N ALA A 173 14.00 -13.87 6.60
CA ALA A 173 13.13 -15.03 6.78
C ALA A 173 13.63 -16.24 5.97
N LEU A 174 14.08 -16.03 4.74
CA LEU A 174 14.69 -17.10 3.92
C LEU A 174 15.99 -17.63 4.53
N CYS A 175 16.82 -16.78 5.14
CA CYS A 175 18.00 -17.21 5.89
C CYS A 175 17.62 -18.10 7.08
N GLN A 176 16.60 -17.73 7.86
CA GLN A 176 16.11 -18.55 8.97
C GLN A 176 15.55 -19.90 8.51
N LEU A 177 14.79 -19.90 7.41
CA LEU A 177 14.28 -21.14 6.80
C LEU A 177 15.40 -22.07 6.35
N LYS A 178 16.41 -21.53 5.67
CA LYS A 178 17.59 -22.31 5.24
C LYS A 178 18.34 -22.90 6.42
N GLN A 179 18.47 -22.17 7.51
CA GLN A 179 19.16 -22.59 8.73
C GLN A 179 18.33 -23.53 9.62
N GLY A 180 17.04 -23.73 9.32
CA GLY A 180 16.12 -24.49 10.17
C GLY A 180 15.78 -23.78 11.50
N THR A 181 16.00 -22.47 11.59
CA THR A 181 15.74 -21.65 12.79
C THR A 181 14.45 -20.85 12.72
N ALA A 182 13.75 -20.90 11.58
CA ALA A 182 12.49 -20.21 11.38
C ALA A 182 11.43 -20.70 12.37
N LYS A 183 10.78 -19.75 13.03
CA LYS A 183 9.66 -20.03 13.94
C LYS A 183 8.35 -20.05 13.15
N ARG A 184 7.33 -20.69 13.74
CA ARG A 184 5.93 -20.56 13.33
C ARG A 184 5.17 -19.95 14.49
N ILE A 185 4.76 -18.70 14.35
CA ILE A 185 4.03 -17.96 15.38
C ILE A 185 2.57 -17.84 14.91
N PRO A 186 1.64 -18.64 15.49
CA PRO A 186 0.23 -18.54 15.12
C PRO A 186 -0.30 -17.15 15.44
N GLN A 187 -0.96 -16.51 14.49
CA GLN A 187 -1.44 -15.13 14.65
C GLN A 187 -2.46 -14.99 15.79
N ASN A 188 -3.23 -16.02 16.09
CA ASN A 188 -4.20 -16.04 17.19
C ASN A 188 -3.55 -15.99 18.59
N THR A 189 -2.26 -16.27 18.70
CA THR A 189 -1.50 -16.09 19.95
C THR A 189 -1.15 -14.64 20.23
N ILE A 190 -1.17 -13.79 19.19
CA ILE A 190 -0.97 -12.33 19.29
C ILE A 190 -2.31 -11.64 19.53
N HIS A 191 -3.31 -11.97 18.71
CA HIS A 191 -4.67 -11.46 18.88
C HIS A 191 -5.68 -12.44 18.28
N SER A 192 -6.76 -12.72 19.00
CA SER A 192 -7.75 -13.75 18.65
C SER A 192 -8.44 -13.53 17.30
N THR A 193 -8.63 -12.28 16.88
CA THR A 193 -9.36 -11.92 15.65
C THR A 193 -8.51 -11.16 14.64
N GLY A 194 -7.67 -10.20 15.07
CA GLY A 194 -7.02 -9.26 14.15
C GLY A 194 -8.03 -8.37 13.41
N PHE A 195 -7.61 -7.74 12.30
CA PHE A 195 -8.53 -7.05 11.39
C PHE A 195 -8.00 -6.99 9.94
N TYR A 196 -8.93 -6.70 9.02
CA TYR A 196 -8.66 -6.56 7.59
C TYR A 196 -8.85 -5.11 7.15
N CYS A 197 -7.98 -4.65 6.26
CA CYS A 197 -8.15 -3.41 5.52
C CYS A 197 -8.81 -3.70 4.17
N SER A 198 -9.83 -2.92 3.84
CA SER A 198 -10.55 -3.02 2.57
C SER A 198 -9.72 -2.49 1.41
N ARG A 199 -9.99 -3.04 0.22
CA ARG A 199 -9.51 -2.44 -1.02
C ARG A 199 -10.18 -1.07 -1.18
N ARG A 200 -9.38 -0.04 -1.44
CA ARG A 200 -9.90 1.27 -1.82
C ARG A 200 -10.43 1.23 -3.26
N VAL A 201 -11.55 1.87 -3.50
CA VAL A 201 -12.21 1.94 -4.81
C VAL A 201 -12.48 3.40 -5.15
N MET A 202 -12.88 3.66 -6.40
CA MET A 202 -13.29 5.00 -6.85
C MET A 202 -14.42 5.52 -5.95
N GLY A 203 -14.26 6.74 -5.46
CA GLY A 203 -15.16 7.38 -4.49
C GLY A 203 -14.60 7.45 -3.06
N ASP A 204 -13.64 6.58 -2.71
CA ASP A 204 -12.99 6.59 -1.39
C ASP A 204 -11.96 7.73 -1.24
N GLU A 205 -11.74 8.52 -2.27
CA GLU A 205 -10.76 9.63 -2.30
C GLU A 205 -11.34 10.98 -1.92
N TYR A 206 -12.65 11.12 -1.70
CA TYR A 206 -13.25 12.40 -1.37
C TYR A 206 -13.10 12.78 0.10
N ILE A 207 -12.69 14.03 0.35
CA ILE A 207 -12.55 14.58 1.71
C ILE A 207 -13.94 14.83 2.29
N ASP A 208 -14.24 14.23 3.42
CA ASP A 208 -15.33 14.67 4.27
C ASP A 208 -14.83 15.80 5.19
N TRP A 209 -15.17 17.03 4.86
CA TRP A 209 -14.74 18.21 5.61
C TRP A 209 -15.31 18.27 7.03
N SER A 210 -16.26 17.38 7.39
CA SER A 210 -16.76 17.23 8.76
C SER A 210 -15.79 16.49 9.69
N TRP A 211 -14.78 15.82 9.13
CA TRP A 211 -13.71 15.23 9.93
C TRP A 211 -12.90 16.31 10.65
N ASP A 212 -12.24 15.93 11.75
CA ASP A 212 -11.26 16.81 12.39
C ASP A 212 -10.03 17.05 11.50
N SER A 213 -9.24 18.07 11.86
CA SER A 213 -8.08 18.48 11.06
C SER A 213 -7.00 17.40 10.99
N GLU A 214 -6.78 16.63 12.05
CA GLU A 214 -5.77 15.57 12.08
C GLU A 214 -6.17 14.42 11.14
N ARG A 215 -7.45 14.04 11.15
CA ARG A 215 -7.96 13.01 10.24
C ARG A 215 -7.85 13.45 8.77
N ILE A 216 -8.18 14.72 8.45
CA ILE A 216 -8.00 15.26 7.10
C ILE A 216 -6.52 15.28 6.71
N TYR A 217 -5.64 15.71 7.61
CA TYR A 217 -4.19 15.70 7.39
C TYR A 217 -3.69 14.29 7.04
N ASN A 218 -4.05 13.30 7.86
CA ASN A 218 -3.67 11.91 7.65
C ASN A 218 -4.26 11.33 6.37
N PHE A 219 -5.49 11.67 6.04
CA PHE A 219 -6.14 11.27 4.80
C PHE A 219 -5.42 11.82 3.57
N VAL A 220 -5.13 13.12 3.54
CA VAL A 220 -4.42 13.76 2.41
C VAL A 220 -3.06 13.15 2.18
N ARG A 221 -2.24 12.98 3.23
CA ARG A 221 -0.92 12.34 3.07
C ARG A 221 -1.02 10.86 2.74
N GLY A 222 -2.05 10.17 3.26
CA GLY A 222 -2.25 8.72 3.10
C GLY A 222 -2.64 8.28 1.70
N ILE A 223 -3.21 9.18 0.89
CA ILE A 223 -3.59 8.89 -0.50
C ILE A 223 -2.93 9.83 -1.52
N ALA A 224 -1.87 10.52 -1.08
CA ALA A 224 -1.06 11.40 -1.93
C ALA A 224 -0.46 10.65 -3.12
N ILE A 225 -0.01 11.38 -4.12
CA ILE A 225 0.68 10.82 -5.30
C ILE A 225 1.86 9.92 -4.84
N PRO A 226 1.99 8.70 -5.42
CA PRO A 226 1.36 8.16 -6.63
C PRO A 226 -0.06 7.60 -6.46
N GLY A 227 -0.70 7.82 -5.31
CA GLY A 227 -2.10 7.50 -5.09
C GLY A 227 -3.07 8.42 -5.85
N PRO A 228 -4.38 8.26 -5.63
CA PRO A 228 -5.40 9.02 -6.37
C PRO A 228 -5.45 10.51 -6.01
N GLY A 229 -4.87 10.90 -4.86
CA GLY A 229 -4.99 12.22 -4.27
C GLY A 229 -6.33 12.45 -3.55
N ALA A 230 -6.33 13.30 -2.54
CA ALA A 230 -7.53 13.64 -1.76
C ALA A 230 -8.39 14.65 -2.53
N ARG A 231 -9.60 14.28 -2.90
CA ARG A 231 -10.46 15.02 -3.83
C ARG A 231 -11.51 15.84 -3.12
N THR A 232 -11.93 16.91 -3.78
CA THR A 232 -13.01 17.81 -3.32
C THR A 232 -13.60 18.54 -4.51
N PHE A 233 -14.80 19.10 -4.33
CA PHE A 233 -15.44 19.95 -5.34
C PHE A 233 -15.41 21.42 -4.92
N PHE A 234 -15.21 22.29 -5.90
CA PHE A 234 -15.26 23.73 -5.74
C PHE A 234 -15.85 24.37 -6.99
N LYS A 235 -16.94 25.15 -6.83
CA LYS A 235 -17.67 25.78 -7.96
C LYS A 235 -18.03 24.81 -9.10
N GLY A 236 -18.44 23.58 -8.74
CA GLY A 236 -18.83 22.54 -9.69
C GLY A 236 -17.69 21.76 -10.35
N GLU A 237 -16.45 22.17 -10.15
CA GLU A 237 -15.25 21.50 -10.66
C GLU A 237 -14.56 20.67 -9.59
N GLU A 238 -13.83 19.66 -10.02
CA GLU A 238 -13.10 18.73 -9.13
C GLU A 238 -11.64 19.14 -8.96
N TYR A 239 -11.16 19.11 -7.73
CA TYR A 239 -9.79 19.44 -7.34
C TYR A 239 -9.19 18.37 -6.45
N ILE A 240 -7.87 18.32 -6.42
CA ILE A 240 -7.09 17.51 -5.49
C ILE A 240 -6.44 18.43 -4.46
N ILE A 241 -6.72 18.18 -3.20
CA ILE A 241 -5.96 18.76 -2.09
C ILE A 241 -4.68 17.93 -1.94
N ASP A 242 -3.58 18.47 -2.42
CA ASP A 242 -2.32 17.74 -2.45
C ASP A 242 -1.51 17.89 -1.16
N LYS A 243 -1.51 19.10 -0.58
CA LYS A 243 -0.76 19.35 0.67
C LYS A 243 -1.56 20.19 1.63
N VAL A 244 -1.55 19.76 2.89
CA VAL A 244 -2.15 20.46 4.03
C VAL A 244 -1.18 20.47 5.21
N GLU A 245 -1.39 21.44 6.12
CA GLU A 245 -0.61 21.58 7.35
C GLU A 245 -1.58 21.81 8.52
N LEU A 246 -1.28 21.19 9.67
CA LEU A 246 -2.01 21.46 10.90
C LEU A 246 -1.67 22.85 11.41
N ILE A 247 -2.66 23.56 11.92
CA ILE A 247 -2.47 24.88 12.52
C ILE A 247 -2.41 24.69 14.04
N ASN A 248 -1.23 24.95 14.62
CA ASN A 248 -1.05 24.88 16.05
C ASN A 248 -1.91 25.93 16.77
N ASP A 249 -2.39 25.60 17.95
CA ASP A 249 -3.16 26.47 18.86
C ASP A 249 -4.46 27.06 18.25
N MET A 250 -4.93 26.49 17.14
CA MET A 250 -6.19 26.90 16.53
C MET A 250 -7.36 26.45 17.41
N PRO A 251 -8.23 27.36 17.89
CA PRO A 251 -9.36 26.99 18.74
C PRO A 251 -10.40 26.15 17.97
N CYS A 252 -11.05 25.23 18.66
CA CYS A 252 -12.24 24.59 18.16
C CYS A 252 -13.42 25.57 18.14
N TYR A 253 -14.14 25.61 17.04
CA TYR A 253 -15.33 26.46 16.88
C TYR A 253 -16.31 25.90 15.85
N ILE A 254 -17.53 26.36 15.86
CA ILE A 254 -18.60 25.90 14.96
C ILE A 254 -18.73 26.90 13.81
N ASP A 255 -18.66 26.40 12.58
CA ASP A 255 -18.96 27.08 11.33
C ASP A 255 -19.22 26.02 10.24
N LYS A 256 -19.55 26.46 9.04
CA LYS A 256 -19.78 25.58 7.89
C LYS A 256 -18.46 24.93 7.46
N VAL A 257 -18.40 23.60 7.59
CA VAL A 257 -17.21 22.82 7.19
C VAL A 257 -16.93 22.96 5.70
N GLY A 258 -15.65 22.96 5.33
CA GLY A 258 -15.20 23.24 3.96
C GLY A 258 -15.10 24.72 3.60
N ASN A 259 -15.64 25.65 4.43
CA ASN A 259 -15.49 27.09 4.19
C ASN A 259 -14.04 27.53 4.26
N ILE A 260 -13.63 28.37 3.31
CA ILE A 260 -12.37 29.12 3.37
C ILE A 260 -12.58 30.27 4.35
N VAL A 261 -11.95 30.17 5.52
CA VAL A 261 -12.13 31.09 6.64
C VAL A 261 -10.94 32.03 6.84
N GLY A 262 -9.87 31.84 6.11
CA GLY A 262 -8.68 32.68 6.18
C GLY A 262 -7.71 32.46 5.02
N LYS A 263 -6.72 33.34 4.95
CA LYS A 263 -5.58 33.24 4.02
C LYS A 263 -4.27 33.47 4.78
N SER A 264 -3.22 32.79 4.35
CA SER A 264 -1.85 33.04 4.78
C SER A 264 -0.96 33.25 3.55
N THR A 265 0.32 33.54 3.77
CA THR A 265 1.32 33.63 2.70
C THR A 265 1.55 32.31 1.99
N SER A 266 1.30 31.18 2.67
CA SER A 266 1.53 29.83 2.16
C SER A 266 0.28 29.13 1.65
N GLY A 267 -0.94 29.66 1.88
CA GLY A 267 -2.16 28.99 1.46
C GLY A 267 -3.45 29.58 1.98
N ILE A 268 -4.49 28.76 1.99
CA ILE A 268 -5.83 29.08 2.48
C ILE A 268 -6.16 28.26 3.72
N VAL A 269 -6.87 28.87 4.66
CA VAL A 269 -7.35 28.23 5.88
C VAL A 269 -8.77 27.73 5.65
N VAL A 270 -8.99 26.44 5.79
CA VAL A 270 -10.27 25.78 5.52
C VAL A 270 -10.84 25.19 6.81
N LYS A 271 -12.11 25.47 7.09
CA LYS A 271 -12.86 24.98 8.24
C LYS A 271 -13.07 23.45 8.15
N THR A 272 -12.74 22.74 9.20
CA THR A 272 -12.93 21.29 9.39
C THR A 272 -14.00 21.01 10.46
N GLY A 273 -14.23 19.77 10.80
CA GLY A 273 -15.17 19.40 11.88
C GLY A 273 -14.80 19.95 13.25
N SER A 274 -13.51 20.10 13.53
CA SER A 274 -13.02 20.63 14.84
C SER A 274 -12.65 22.11 14.77
N ASN A 275 -11.54 22.42 14.14
CA ASN A 275 -10.96 23.76 14.02
C ASN A 275 -10.80 24.14 12.52
N ALA A 276 -9.59 24.33 12.04
CA ALA A 276 -9.33 24.55 10.62
C ALA A 276 -7.95 23.97 10.24
N ILE A 277 -7.74 23.78 8.94
CA ILE A 277 -6.51 23.25 8.38
C ILE A 277 -5.97 24.22 7.31
N LEU A 278 -4.64 24.34 7.22
CA LEU A 278 -4.00 25.12 6.18
C LEU A 278 -3.80 24.27 4.93
N VAL A 279 -4.46 24.63 3.84
CA VAL A 279 -4.26 24.00 2.52
C VAL A 279 -3.20 24.79 1.78
N THR A 280 -2.06 24.17 1.52
CA THR A 280 -0.90 24.83 0.89
C THR A 280 -0.73 24.49 -0.58
N ARG A 281 -1.36 23.41 -1.05
CA ARG A 281 -1.29 23.03 -2.47
C ARG A 281 -2.60 22.36 -2.92
N VAL A 282 -3.14 22.90 -4.01
CA VAL A 282 -4.33 22.38 -4.71
C VAL A 282 -3.94 22.10 -6.15
N LEU A 283 -4.38 20.96 -6.69
CA LEU A 283 -4.19 20.60 -8.10
C LEU A 283 -5.55 20.54 -8.80
N ASN A 284 -5.58 20.86 -10.06
CA ASN A 284 -6.71 20.52 -10.91
C ASN A 284 -6.82 18.99 -11.04
N ALA A 285 -8.01 18.43 -10.90
CA ALA A 285 -8.17 16.98 -10.88
C ALA A 285 -7.89 16.31 -12.23
N ASP A 286 -8.10 17.02 -13.35
CA ASP A 286 -7.90 16.51 -14.71
C ASP A 286 -6.44 16.65 -15.16
N THR A 287 -5.90 17.89 -15.09
CA THR A 287 -4.55 18.19 -15.60
C THR A 287 -3.43 17.80 -14.62
N LYS A 288 -3.75 17.67 -13.34
CA LYS A 288 -2.78 17.49 -12.22
C LYS A 288 -1.82 18.67 -12.03
N GLU A 289 -2.09 19.79 -12.67
CA GLU A 289 -1.31 21.00 -12.51
C GLU A 289 -1.70 21.75 -11.23
N ALA A 290 -0.73 22.44 -10.63
CA ALA A 290 -0.95 23.23 -9.44
C ALA A 290 -1.82 24.47 -9.76
N CYS A 291 -2.86 24.65 -8.98
CA CYS A 291 -3.74 25.80 -9.07
C CYS A 291 -3.16 27.02 -8.34
N ALA A 292 -3.36 28.19 -8.90
CA ALA A 292 -3.04 29.44 -8.22
C ALA A 292 -3.98 29.65 -7.02
N MET A 293 -3.42 29.85 -5.83
CA MET A 293 -4.19 29.96 -4.59
C MET A 293 -5.02 31.24 -4.50
N ASN A 294 -4.77 32.23 -5.36
CA ASN A 294 -5.54 33.48 -5.44
C ASN A 294 -6.98 33.30 -5.99
N GLY A 295 -7.26 32.16 -6.66
CA GLY A 295 -8.61 31.80 -7.11
C GLY A 295 -9.56 31.35 -6.00
N PHE A 296 -9.03 31.08 -4.79
CA PHE A 296 -9.81 30.63 -3.64
C PHE A 296 -9.98 31.79 -2.65
N TYR A 297 -11.21 32.25 -2.42
CA TYR A 297 -11.52 33.46 -1.62
C TYR A 297 -12.17 33.07 -0.28
N ILE A 298 -11.97 33.91 0.74
CA ILE A 298 -12.68 33.78 2.02
C ILE A 298 -14.18 33.84 1.77
N GLY A 299 -14.92 32.90 2.38
CA GLY A 299 -16.36 32.75 2.17
C GLY A 299 -16.73 31.74 1.07
N ASN A 300 -15.78 31.36 0.20
CA ASN A 300 -16.00 30.22 -0.70
C ASN A 300 -15.91 28.90 0.07
N ARG A 301 -16.44 27.82 -0.52
CA ARG A 301 -16.57 26.54 0.15
C ARG A 301 -16.18 25.37 -0.73
N PHE A 302 -15.43 24.42 -0.15
CA PHE A 302 -15.20 23.08 -0.69
C PHE A 302 -16.30 22.11 -0.27
N PHE A 303 -16.61 21.16 -1.15
CA PHE A 303 -17.66 20.15 -0.94
C PHE A 303 -17.12 18.74 -1.15
N ALA A 304 -17.66 17.78 -0.40
CA ALA A 304 -17.36 16.37 -0.58
C ALA A 304 -18.11 15.74 -1.78
N ASP A 305 -19.25 16.34 -2.17
CA ASP A 305 -20.14 15.82 -3.20
C ASP A 305 -20.46 16.92 -4.24
N LYS A 306 -20.35 16.55 -5.52
CA LYS A 306 -20.66 17.42 -6.65
C LYS A 306 -22.10 17.91 -6.64
N HIS A 307 -23.05 17.09 -6.22
CA HIS A 307 -24.49 17.42 -6.27
C HIS A 307 -24.90 18.53 -5.29
N ILE A 308 -24.12 18.73 -4.22
CA ILE A 308 -24.32 19.81 -3.25
C ILE A 308 -23.40 21.01 -3.51
N CYS A 309 -22.47 20.90 -4.46
CA CYS A 309 -21.58 21.98 -4.85
C CYS A 309 -22.31 22.90 -5.85
N PRO A 310 -22.50 24.20 -5.53
CA PRO A 310 -23.13 25.13 -6.47
C PRO A 310 -22.27 25.24 -7.74
N PRO A 311 -22.91 25.44 -8.92
CA PRO A 311 -22.20 25.70 -10.16
C PRO A 311 -21.41 27.01 -10.06
N PRO A 312 -20.45 27.25 -10.95
CA PRO A 312 -19.74 28.51 -11.00
C PRO A 312 -20.75 29.64 -11.24
N GLU A 313 -20.71 30.68 -10.40
CA GLU A 313 -21.48 31.89 -10.64
C GLU A 313 -20.93 32.51 -11.92
N HIS A 314 -21.77 32.63 -12.94
CA HIS A 314 -21.46 33.42 -14.13
C HIS A 314 -21.43 34.90 -13.71
N LEU A 315 -20.23 35.44 -13.53
CA LEU A 315 -19.98 36.88 -13.43
C LEU A 315 -20.08 37.53 -14.81
#